data_ebb4aa53858161130278d76f88b6a64c
#
_entry.id   ebb4aa53858161130278d76f88b6a64c
#
_cell.length_a   1.000
_cell.length_b   1.000
_cell.length_c   1.000
_cell.angle_alpha   90.00
_cell.angle_beta   90.00
_cell.angle_gamma   90.00
#
_symmetry.space_group_name_H-M   'P 1'
#
loop_
_entity.id
_entity.type
_entity.pdbx_description
1 polymer ?
#
loop_
_entity_poly.entity_id
_entity_poly.type
_entity_poly.pdbx_seq_one_letter_code
_entity_poly.pdbx_strand_id
1 'polypeptide(L)'
;MERETNMMKRKGSRAKRILPFYLYAFLLLFLSSCFGGKMAMSSGGEVTGTGGRAFSEPTPYGMTLIKRGHLKMGIESQDSLWGKKTPNRDISVDGFWMDEYEVTNSKYRQFVYYVRDSILRERLSEIDETYKTVKTDKDGEEIGTFLNWKKSLPRKPSEDEQEIIDGLYVTNPVTGDKMLDYRQMNYRYEIYDYTAAALRRNRINPQERNLNTDIAVDPNEQVWISKDTAYIDDEGKIVRETINRQLTGPWDFLNTYIVNIFPDTTCWVNDFPNSDNEIYMRYYFSNPAYNDYPVVGVTWEQANAFCAWRTEYLLKGLGPAARFVQRYRLPTEAEWEYAARGKDQNEFPWDNEDVASGKGCFYANFKPDDGNYTKDGNLITSKVGIYAANSNGLFDMAGNVAEWTSTIYTEAGVEAMNDLNPQLKYNAAIEDPYRLKKKSVRGGSWKDPESYIRSAWRSSEYQNQPRSYIGFRCVRSLANSASEKAKKK
;
A
#
# COMPACT_ATOMS: atom_id res chain seq x y z
N MET A 1 -80.85 -21.64 18.29
CA MET A 1 -80.83 -20.46 19.16
C MET A 1 -80.20 -19.33 18.44
N GLU A 2 -81.08 -18.72 17.69
CA GLU A 2 -80.93 -17.46 17.00
C GLU A 2 -80.97 -16.33 18.01
N ARG A 3 -80.11 -15.37 17.83
CA ARG A 3 -80.20 -13.92 18.09
C ARG A 3 -78.83 -13.41 18.57
N GLU A 4 -78.15 -12.82 17.63
CA GLU A 4 -77.26 -11.67 17.80
C GLU A 4 -76.36 -11.49 16.58
N THR A 5 -77.02 -11.15 15.47
CA THR A 5 -76.33 -10.61 14.29
C THR A 5 -77.18 -9.47 13.74
N ASN A 6 -76.99 -8.31 14.31
CA ASN A 6 -77.41 -7.05 13.61
C ASN A 6 -77.03 -5.83 14.45
N MET A 7 -75.74 -5.46 14.45
CA MET A 7 -75.34 -4.07 14.78
C MET A 7 -73.86 -3.82 14.45
N MET A 8 -73.48 -3.84 13.19
CA MET A 8 -72.25 -3.23 12.70
C MET A 8 -72.27 -3.08 11.19
N LYS A 9 -73.19 -2.30 10.72
CA LYS A 9 -73.12 -1.78 9.35
C LYS A 9 -73.59 -0.32 9.36
N ARG A 10 -72.68 0.61 9.69
CA ARG A 10 -72.72 2.03 9.31
C ARG A 10 -71.61 2.81 9.99
N LYS A 11 -70.37 2.60 9.59
CA LYS A 11 -69.25 3.57 9.76
C LYS A 11 -68.05 3.16 8.88
N GLY A 12 -68.26 3.15 7.60
CA GLY A 12 -67.19 2.69 6.71
C GLY A 12 -67.17 3.43 5.34
N SER A 13 -67.55 4.69 5.26
CA SER A 13 -67.60 5.34 3.94
C SER A 13 -66.96 6.74 3.87
N ARG A 14 -66.25 7.20 4.92
CA ARG A 14 -65.52 8.50 4.83
C ARG A 14 -63.98 8.38 4.84
N ALA A 15 -63.38 7.22 5.13
CA ALA A 15 -61.94 7.06 5.16
C ALA A 15 -61.30 6.69 3.80
N LYS A 16 -62.07 6.29 2.80
CA LYS A 16 -61.55 5.80 1.50
C LYS A 16 -61.29 6.91 0.45
N ARG A 17 -61.59 8.18 0.73
CA ARG A 17 -61.36 9.28 -0.24
C ARG A 17 -60.20 10.22 0.09
N ILE A 18 -59.56 10.06 1.25
CA ILE A 18 -58.44 10.93 1.68
C ILE A 18 -57.09 10.25 1.43
N LEU A 19 -57.03 8.92 1.40
CA LEU A 19 -55.80 8.17 1.22
C LEU A 19 -55.06 8.39 -0.13
N PRO A 20 -55.74 8.47 -1.29
CA PRO A 20 -55.06 8.76 -2.55
C PRO A 20 -54.50 10.19 -2.64
N PHE A 21 -55.08 11.15 -1.91
CA PHE A 21 -54.63 12.55 -1.96
C PHE A 21 -53.30 12.75 -1.18
N TYR A 22 -53.15 12.09 -0.05
CA TYR A 22 -51.88 12.10 0.69
C TYR A 22 -50.80 11.31 0.00
N LEU A 23 -51.10 10.21 -0.69
CA LEU A 23 -50.16 9.44 -1.47
C LEU A 23 -49.67 10.26 -2.68
N TYR A 24 -50.53 11.02 -3.34
CA TYR A 24 -50.16 11.90 -4.45
C TYR A 24 -49.36 13.12 -4.00
N ALA A 25 -49.70 13.71 -2.85
CA ALA A 25 -48.94 14.80 -2.23
C ALA A 25 -47.57 14.32 -1.74
N PHE A 26 -47.45 13.08 -1.21
CA PHE A 26 -46.20 12.48 -0.83
C PHE A 26 -45.34 12.11 -2.04
N LEU A 27 -45.94 11.64 -3.14
CA LEU A 27 -45.24 11.36 -4.40
C LEU A 27 -44.72 12.64 -5.07
N LEU A 28 -45.50 13.75 -5.00
CA LEU A 28 -45.04 15.04 -5.50
C LEU A 28 -43.93 15.68 -4.67
N LEU A 29 -43.87 15.38 -3.35
CA LEU A 29 -42.77 15.80 -2.49
C LEU A 29 -41.49 14.99 -2.76
N PHE A 30 -41.58 13.74 -3.18
CA PHE A 30 -40.42 12.93 -3.57
C PHE A 30 -39.92 13.28 -4.98
N LEU A 31 -40.79 13.71 -5.90
CA LEU A 31 -40.38 14.14 -7.24
C LEU A 31 -39.72 15.53 -7.25
N SER A 32 -40.01 16.38 -6.27
CA SER A 32 -39.32 17.68 -6.14
C SER A 32 -37.95 17.60 -5.47
N SER A 33 -37.62 16.47 -4.85
CA SER A 33 -36.28 16.24 -4.19
C SER A 33 -35.20 15.78 -5.16
N CYS A 34 -35.54 15.30 -6.36
CA CYS A 34 -34.55 14.79 -7.33
C CYS A 34 -34.08 15.83 -8.36
N PHE A 35 -34.65 17.04 -8.38
CA PHE A 35 -34.26 18.11 -9.32
C PHE A 35 -33.69 19.34 -8.62
N GLY A 36 -33.00 19.14 -7.50
CA GLY A 36 -32.34 20.22 -6.77
C GLY A 36 -30.89 20.46 -7.16
N GLY A 37 -30.52 20.24 -8.41
CA GLY A 37 -29.36 20.88 -8.99
C GLY A 37 -29.67 22.37 -9.15
N LYS A 38 -29.30 23.20 -8.17
CA LYS A 38 -29.30 24.65 -8.36
C LYS A 38 -28.41 24.96 -9.54
N MET A 39 -28.97 25.12 -10.72
CA MET A 39 -28.27 25.76 -11.82
C MET A 39 -27.78 27.13 -11.33
N ALA A 40 -26.55 27.44 -11.66
CA ALA A 40 -25.82 28.66 -11.28
C ALA A 40 -26.43 29.97 -11.80
N MET A 41 -27.74 29.98 -12.14
CA MET A 41 -28.46 31.15 -12.70
C MET A 41 -29.02 32.13 -11.65
N SER A 42 -28.89 31.83 -10.34
CA SER A 42 -29.43 32.72 -9.29
C SER A 42 -28.38 33.57 -8.57
N SER A 43 -27.14 33.59 -9.05
CA SER A 43 -26.02 34.30 -8.39
C SER A 43 -25.84 35.74 -8.80
N GLY A 44 -26.75 36.34 -9.61
CA GLY A 44 -26.58 37.71 -10.10
C GLY A 44 -25.33 37.92 -10.98
N GLY A 45 -24.83 36.85 -11.63
CA GLY A 45 -23.62 36.88 -12.46
C GLY A 45 -22.32 36.55 -11.73
N GLU A 46 -22.38 36.31 -10.43
CA GLU A 46 -21.21 35.91 -9.66
C GLU A 46 -20.92 34.40 -9.78
N VAL A 47 -19.59 34.04 -9.81
CA VAL A 47 -19.14 32.66 -9.80
C VAL A 47 -19.15 32.14 -8.36
N THR A 48 -20.21 31.43 -7.97
CA THR A 48 -20.42 30.95 -6.59
C THR A 48 -19.86 29.55 -6.34
N GLY A 49 -19.26 28.93 -7.36
CA GLY A 49 -18.75 27.57 -7.31
C GLY A 49 -19.83 26.49 -7.46
N THR A 50 -19.39 25.27 -7.65
CA THR A 50 -20.29 24.10 -7.70
C THR A 50 -20.58 23.61 -6.29
N GLY A 51 -21.86 23.54 -5.90
CA GLY A 51 -22.28 22.97 -4.62
C GLY A 51 -21.96 21.46 -4.58
N GLY A 52 -21.62 20.97 -3.40
CA GLY A 52 -21.36 19.54 -3.17
C GLY A 52 -21.12 19.26 -1.70
N ARG A 53 -21.26 18.01 -1.28
CA ARG A 53 -20.82 17.59 0.06
C ARG A 53 -19.32 17.52 0.06
N ALA A 54 -18.67 18.11 1.06
CA ALA A 54 -17.24 17.91 1.29
C ALA A 54 -16.95 16.42 1.45
N PHE A 55 -15.99 15.91 0.67
CA PHE A 55 -15.51 14.54 0.83
C PHE A 55 -14.74 14.45 2.16
N SER A 56 -15.13 13.52 3.00
CA SER A 56 -14.37 13.15 4.21
C SER A 56 -13.89 11.71 4.03
N GLU A 57 -12.60 11.53 4.03
CA GLU A 57 -12.01 10.21 3.95
C GLU A 57 -12.17 9.49 5.28
N PRO A 58 -12.75 8.26 5.31
CA PRO A 58 -12.80 7.49 6.55
C PRO A 58 -11.38 7.07 6.96
N THR A 59 -11.13 7.02 8.27
CA THR A 59 -9.86 6.53 8.82
C THR A 59 -9.60 5.11 8.33
N PRO A 60 -8.46 4.86 7.67
CA PRO A 60 -8.10 3.51 7.24
C PRO A 60 -7.84 2.62 8.45
N TYR A 61 -8.22 1.36 8.35
CA TYR A 61 -8.03 0.38 9.42
C TYR A 61 -6.53 0.18 9.73
N GLY A 62 -6.17 0.30 11.01
CA GLY A 62 -4.79 0.09 11.49
C GLY A 62 -3.80 1.16 11.04
N MET A 63 -4.29 2.36 10.72
CA MET A 63 -3.46 3.51 10.35
C MET A 63 -3.75 4.71 11.23
N THR A 64 -2.72 5.50 11.49
CA THR A 64 -2.83 6.79 12.15
C THR A 64 -2.60 7.94 11.18
N LEU A 65 -3.21 9.09 11.45
CA LEU A 65 -3.03 10.31 10.63
C LEU A 65 -1.79 11.07 11.09
N ILE A 66 -0.81 11.16 10.23
CA ILE A 66 0.32 12.07 10.37
C ILE A 66 -0.08 13.40 9.75
N LYS A 67 -0.15 14.44 10.60
CA LYS A 67 -0.52 15.77 10.13
C LYS A 67 0.61 16.38 9.32
N ARG A 68 0.25 17.26 8.38
CA ARG A 68 1.25 18.06 7.67
C ARG A 68 2.10 18.88 8.62
N GLY A 69 3.34 19.05 8.26
CA GLY A 69 4.25 19.86 9.06
C GLY A 69 5.59 20.04 8.38
N HIS A 70 6.52 20.53 9.18
CA HIS A 70 7.88 20.76 8.74
C HIS A 70 8.86 19.96 9.60
N LEU A 71 9.99 19.61 9.05
CA LEU A 71 11.04 18.83 9.68
C LEU A 71 12.40 19.37 9.26
N LYS A 72 13.32 19.46 10.19
CA LYS A 72 14.75 19.55 9.89
C LYS A 72 15.29 18.13 9.74
N MET A 73 15.24 17.63 8.49
CA MET A 73 15.63 16.26 8.17
C MET A 73 17.15 16.10 8.22
N GLY A 74 17.62 14.98 8.80
CA GLY A 74 19.04 14.67 8.93
C GLY A 74 19.56 14.79 10.37
N ILE A 75 20.88 14.66 10.55
CA ILE A 75 21.56 14.67 11.84
C ILE A 75 22.16 16.05 12.07
N GLU A 76 21.83 16.68 13.20
CA GLU A 76 22.37 18.00 13.57
C GLU A 76 23.76 17.91 14.23
N SER A 77 24.01 16.82 14.95
CA SER A 77 25.26 16.63 15.68
C SER A 77 26.43 16.28 14.76
N GLN A 78 27.62 16.76 15.15
CA GLN A 78 28.87 16.43 14.47
C GLN A 78 29.35 15.00 14.72
N ASP A 79 28.55 14.16 15.33
CA ASP A 79 28.83 12.74 15.56
C ASP A 79 28.88 11.97 14.25
N SER A 80 29.97 12.19 13.55
CA SER A 80 30.34 11.41 12.39
C SER A 80 30.97 10.10 12.86
N LEU A 81 30.19 9.13 13.31
CA LEU A 81 30.68 7.75 13.51
C LEU A 81 31.43 7.21 12.29
N TRP A 82 31.24 7.82 11.12
CA TRP A 82 31.86 7.43 9.85
C TRP A 82 32.38 8.61 9.00
N GLY A 83 32.57 9.79 9.57
CA GLY A 83 33.14 10.95 8.85
C GLY A 83 32.25 11.57 7.77
N LYS A 84 31.02 11.09 7.60
CA LYS A 84 30.08 11.63 6.60
C LYS A 84 29.04 12.50 7.31
N LYS A 85 29.10 13.81 7.08
CA LYS A 85 28.04 14.74 7.48
C LYS A 85 26.81 14.42 6.66
N THR A 86 25.72 14.01 7.31
CA THR A 86 24.41 14.04 6.65
C THR A 86 23.90 15.47 6.73
N PRO A 87 23.77 16.20 5.63
CA PRO A 87 23.38 17.59 5.67
C PRO A 87 21.96 17.71 6.20
N ASN A 88 21.76 18.64 7.10
CA ASN A 88 20.45 19.02 7.59
C ASN A 88 19.74 19.89 6.57
N ARG A 89 18.47 19.62 6.32
CA ARG A 89 17.64 20.44 5.46
C ARG A 89 16.24 20.60 6.04
N ASP A 90 15.76 21.84 6.03
CA ASP A 90 14.37 22.11 6.33
C ASP A 90 13.48 21.66 5.19
N ILE A 91 12.49 20.83 5.48
CA ILE A 91 11.54 20.27 4.52
C ILE A 91 10.12 20.38 5.03
N SER A 92 9.17 20.41 4.13
CA SER A 92 7.75 20.37 4.40
C SER A 92 7.15 19.07 3.88
N VAL A 93 6.36 18.41 4.71
CA VAL A 93 5.69 17.15 4.39
C VAL A 93 4.18 17.35 4.50
N ASP A 94 3.42 16.93 3.49
CA ASP A 94 1.95 16.98 3.54
C ASP A 94 1.39 15.88 4.46
N GLY A 95 0.10 15.97 4.81
CA GLY A 95 -0.55 14.96 5.65
C GLY A 95 -0.72 13.61 4.94
N PHE A 96 -0.56 12.53 5.68
CA PHE A 96 -0.74 11.17 5.18
C PHE A 96 -1.17 10.21 6.29
N TRP A 97 -1.75 9.09 5.89
CA TRP A 97 -2.01 7.96 6.77
C TRP A 97 -0.80 7.02 6.77
N MET A 98 -0.41 6.52 7.92
CA MET A 98 0.68 5.56 8.09
C MET A 98 0.22 4.38 8.94
N ASP A 99 0.63 3.17 8.56
CA ASP A 99 0.37 1.98 9.38
C ASP A 99 0.96 2.15 10.78
N GLU A 100 0.15 1.87 11.81
CA GLU A 100 0.58 1.95 13.21
C GLU A 100 1.74 1.02 13.51
N TYR A 101 1.78 -0.12 12.83
CA TYR A 101 2.77 -1.19 12.98
C TYR A 101 3.40 -1.55 11.65
N GLU A 102 4.56 -2.20 11.70
CA GLU A 102 5.12 -2.93 10.57
C GLU A 102 4.12 -3.95 10.02
N VAL A 103 4.21 -4.29 8.73
CA VAL A 103 3.38 -5.33 8.13
C VAL A 103 3.74 -6.68 8.74
N THR A 104 2.79 -7.35 9.35
CA THR A 104 3.02 -8.63 10.04
C THR A 104 2.97 -9.82 9.08
N ASN A 105 3.55 -10.96 9.50
CA ASN A 105 3.46 -12.23 8.77
C ASN A 105 2.01 -12.61 8.44
N SER A 106 1.07 -12.41 9.37
CA SER A 106 -0.34 -12.73 9.12
C SER A 106 -0.96 -11.85 8.04
N LYS A 107 -0.67 -10.55 8.03
CA LYS A 107 -1.12 -9.63 6.98
C LYS A 107 -0.52 -9.98 5.62
N TYR A 108 0.78 -10.31 5.61
CA TYR A 108 1.46 -10.66 4.35
C TYR A 108 0.99 -12.02 3.82
N ARG A 109 0.74 -13.01 4.68
CA ARG A 109 0.14 -14.30 4.26
C ARG A 109 -1.24 -14.12 3.63
N GLN A 110 -2.03 -13.15 4.05
CA GLN A 110 -3.30 -12.83 3.39
C GLN A 110 -3.10 -12.48 1.92
N PHE A 111 -2.04 -11.75 1.60
CA PHE A 111 -1.65 -11.45 0.22
C PHE A 111 -1.24 -12.73 -0.53
N VAL A 112 -0.39 -13.56 0.06
CA VAL A 112 0.04 -14.83 -0.56
C VAL A 112 -1.17 -15.73 -0.83
N TYR A 113 -2.08 -15.86 0.11
CA TYR A 113 -3.30 -16.66 -0.07
C TYR A 113 -4.25 -16.09 -1.12
N TYR A 114 -4.34 -14.76 -1.21
CA TYR A 114 -5.10 -14.13 -2.29
C TYR A 114 -4.55 -14.50 -3.67
N VAL A 115 -3.23 -14.46 -3.85
CA VAL A 115 -2.58 -14.84 -5.11
C VAL A 115 -2.77 -16.32 -5.39
N ARG A 116 -2.55 -17.21 -4.42
CA ARG A 116 -2.84 -18.64 -4.52
C ARG A 116 -4.28 -18.88 -4.98
N ASP A 117 -5.25 -18.25 -4.32
CA ASP A 117 -6.66 -18.43 -4.63
C ASP A 117 -7.04 -17.85 -6.01
N SER A 118 -6.32 -16.82 -6.48
CA SER A 118 -6.45 -16.29 -7.84
C SER A 118 -6.01 -17.32 -8.87
N ILE A 119 -4.84 -17.91 -8.69
CA ILE A 119 -4.28 -18.94 -9.58
C ILE A 119 -5.20 -20.17 -9.60
N LEU A 120 -5.68 -20.61 -8.42
CA LEU A 120 -6.63 -21.72 -8.34
C LEU A 120 -7.90 -21.45 -9.15
N ARG A 121 -8.51 -20.27 -9.00
CA ARG A 121 -9.72 -19.91 -9.74
C ARG A 121 -9.47 -19.85 -11.25
N GLU A 122 -8.32 -19.37 -11.65
CA GLU A 122 -7.95 -19.30 -13.06
C GLU A 122 -7.86 -20.71 -13.67
N ARG A 123 -7.14 -21.62 -13.01
CA ARG A 123 -7.01 -23.02 -13.47
C ARG A 123 -8.33 -23.80 -13.40
N LEU A 124 -9.09 -23.65 -12.30
CA LEU A 124 -10.41 -24.27 -12.16
C LEU A 124 -11.39 -23.76 -13.22
N SER A 125 -11.20 -22.56 -13.75
CA SER A 125 -12.06 -22.03 -14.80
C SER A 125 -11.90 -22.74 -16.15
N GLU A 126 -10.87 -23.55 -16.31
CA GLU A 126 -10.67 -24.37 -17.53
C GLU A 126 -11.64 -25.57 -17.54
N ILE A 127 -12.06 -26.04 -16.36
CA ILE A 127 -13.03 -27.15 -16.21
C ILE A 127 -14.42 -26.67 -15.77
N ASP A 128 -14.54 -25.50 -15.16
CA ASP A 128 -15.80 -24.90 -14.72
C ASP A 128 -15.79 -23.37 -14.91
N GLU A 129 -16.38 -22.93 -16.01
CA GLU A 129 -16.43 -21.51 -16.40
C GLU A 129 -17.07 -20.60 -15.33
N THR A 130 -17.81 -21.13 -14.35
CA THR A 130 -18.42 -20.35 -13.28
C THR A 130 -17.40 -19.70 -12.35
N TYR A 131 -16.12 -20.10 -12.40
CA TYR A 131 -15.01 -19.42 -11.72
C TYR A 131 -14.60 -18.10 -12.39
N LYS A 132 -15.10 -17.84 -13.60
CA LYS A 132 -15.00 -16.55 -14.29
C LYS A 132 -16.36 -15.87 -14.39
N THR A 133 -16.37 -14.57 -14.58
CA THR A 133 -17.57 -13.77 -14.84
C THR A 133 -17.23 -12.72 -15.88
N VAL A 134 -18.10 -12.59 -16.87
CA VAL A 134 -18.01 -11.54 -17.88
C VAL A 134 -18.68 -10.30 -17.29
N LYS A 135 -18.04 -9.16 -17.42
CA LYS A 135 -18.63 -7.87 -17.10
C LYS A 135 -18.97 -7.13 -18.37
N THR A 136 -20.17 -6.59 -18.41
CA THR A 136 -20.63 -5.75 -19.49
C THR A 136 -20.75 -4.29 -19.02
N ASP A 137 -20.64 -3.36 -19.95
CA ASP A 137 -20.91 -1.94 -19.71
C ASP A 137 -22.43 -1.65 -19.67
N LYS A 138 -22.79 -0.36 -19.67
CA LYS A 138 -24.20 0.07 -19.64
C LYS A 138 -24.95 -0.24 -20.93
N ASP A 139 -24.23 -0.41 -22.01
CA ASP A 139 -24.76 -0.64 -23.36
C ASP A 139 -24.78 -2.15 -23.69
N GLY A 140 -24.32 -3.01 -22.76
CA GLY A 140 -24.29 -4.46 -22.88
C GLY A 140 -23.03 -5.01 -23.57
N GLU A 141 -22.07 -4.16 -23.89
CA GLU A 141 -20.79 -4.54 -24.49
C GLU A 141 -19.86 -5.17 -23.44
N GLU A 142 -19.14 -6.21 -23.81
CA GLU A 142 -18.20 -6.90 -22.91
C GLU A 142 -17.01 -6.01 -22.58
N ILE A 143 -16.85 -5.68 -21.29
CA ILE A 143 -15.66 -4.98 -20.77
C ILE A 143 -14.49 -5.95 -20.59
N GLY A 144 -14.79 -7.21 -20.26
CA GLY A 144 -13.78 -8.26 -20.07
C GLY A 144 -14.23 -9.36 -19.11
N THR A 145 -13.41 -10.41 -19.07
CA THR A 145 -13.62 -11.58 -18.19
C THR A 145 -12.78 -11.43 -16.93
N PHE A 146 -13.40 -11.66 -15.77
CA PHE A 146 -12.80 -11.49 -14.45
C PHE A 146 -13.00 -12.74 -13.59
N LEU A 147 -12.12 -12.97 -12.63
CA LEU A 147 -12.28 -14.05 -11.66
C LEU A 147 -13.51 -13.83 -10.78
N ASN A 148 -14.30 -14.87 -10.62
CA ASN A 148 -15.49 -14.85 -9.76
C ASN A 148 -15.14 -15.19 -8.30
N TRP A 149 -14.92 -14.16 -7.50
CA TRP A 149 -14.62 -14.30 -6.07
C TRP A 149 -15.82 -14.68 -5.21
N LYS A 150 -17.05 -14.61 -5.75
CA LYS A 150 -18.26 -15.03 -5.03
C LYS A 150 -18.41 -16.55 -5.00
N LYS A 151 -17.85 -17.25 -5.99
CA LYS A 151 -17.80 -18.71 -5.98
C LYS A 151 -16.76 -19.19 -4.98
N SER A 152 -17.16 -20.05 -4.05
CA SER A 152 -16.23 -20.67 -3.09
C SER A 152 -15.34 -21.70 -3.80
N LEU A 153 -14.12 -21.86 -3.32
CA LEU A 153 -13.26 -22.96 -3.73
C LEU A 153 -13.87 -24.30 -3.24
N PRO A 154 -13.66 -25.42 -3.95
CA PRO A 154 -14.29 -26.69 -3.63
C PRO A 154 -13.79 -27.22 -2.27
N ARG A 155 -14.72 -27.59 -1.41
CA ARG A 155 -14.41 -28.23 -0.11
C ARG A 155 -14.25 -29.75 -0.23
N LYS A 156 -14.86 -30.35 -1.23
CA LYS A 156 -14.75 -31.76 -1.61
C LYS A 156 -14.50 -31.77 -3.11
N PRO A 157 -13.23 -31.62 -3.54
CA PRO A 157 -12.90 -31.56 -4.94
C PRO A 157 -13.13 -32.89 -5.63
N SER A 158 -13.50 -32.86 -6.91
CA SER A 158 -13.43 -34.00 -7.83
C SER A 158 -11.97 -34.41 -8.05
N GLU A 159 -11.73 -35.51 -8.75
CA GLU A 159 -10.36 -35.94 -9.09
C GLU A 159 -9.62 -34.88 -9.89
N ASP A 160 -10.26 -34.31 -10.92
CA ASP A 160 -9.70 -33.26 -11.77
C ASP A 160 -9.42 -31.96 -10.99
N GLU A 161 -10.36 -31.55 -10.13
CA GLU A 161 -10.17 -30.39 -9.24
C GLU A 161 -9.04 -30.62 -8.25
N GLN A 162 -8.90 -31.85 -7.72
CA GLN A 162 -7.84 -32.21 -6.78
C GLN A 162 -6.47 -32.16 -7.46
N GLU A 163 -6.35 -32.61 -8.71
CA GLU A 163 -5.11 -32.53 -9.48
C GLU A 163 -4.68 -31.08 -9.68
N ILE A 164 -5.63 -30.20 -10.02
CA ILE A 164 -5.37 -28.75 -10.16
C ILE A 164 -4.91 -28.16 -8.81
N ILE A 165 -5.56 -28.50 -7.72
CA ILE A 165 -5.20 -28.02 -6.39
C ILE A 165 -3.79 -28.51 -6.03
N ASP A 166 -3.54 -29.81 -6.20
CA ASP A 166 -2.24 -30.42 -5.87
C ASP A 166 -1.10 -29.86 -6.73
N GLY A 167 -1.38 -29.42 -7.94
CA GLY A 167 -0.43 -28.74 -8.82
C GLY A 167 0.12 -27.41 -8.29
N LEU A 168 -0.45 -26.84 -7.22
CA LEU A 168 0.10 -25.69 -6.51
C LEU A 168 1.02 -26.05 -5.34
N TYR A 169 1.18 -27.34 -5.05
CA TYR A 169 1.96 -27.79 -3.91
C TYR A 169 3.10 -28.70 -4.37
N VAL A 170 4.17 -28.65 -3.64
CA VAL A 170 5.31 -29.59 -3.75
C VAL A 170 5.40 -30.41 -2.47
N THR A 171 5.78 -31.66 -2.61
CA THR A 171 5.99 -32.54 -1.45
C THR A 171 7.43 -32.41 -0.98
N ASN A 172 7.63 -32.11 0.29
CA ASN A 172 8.95 -32.12 0.89
C ASN A 172 9.51 -33.57 0.85
N PRO A 173 10.62 -33.82 0.21
CA PRO A 173 11.14 -35.18 0.02
C PRO A 173 11.60 -35.83 1.31
N VAL A 174 11.82 -35.06 2.38
CA VAL A 174 12.31 -35.54 3.67
C VAL A 174 11.15 -35.81 4.63
N THR A 175 10.20 -34.84 4.76
CA THR A 175 9.11 -34.93 5.74
C THR A 175 7.81 -35.48 5.14
N GLY A 176 7.67 -35.50 3.82
CA GLY A 176 6.43 -35.88 3.14
C GLY A 176 5.34 -34.78 3.19
N ASP A 177 5.61 -33.64 3.82
CA ASP A 177 4.62 -32.57 3.96
C ASP A 177 4.38 -31.85 2.61
N LYS A 178 3.12 -31.53 2.32
CA LYS A 178 2.77 -30.68 1.19
C LYS A 178 3.05 -29.22 1.54
N MET A 179 3.88 -28.59 0.75
CA MET A 179 4.25 -27.18 0.85
C MET A 179 3.81 -26.42 -0.39
N LEU A 180 3.33 -25.19 -0.20
CA LEU A 180 2.98 -24.33 -1.33
C LEU A 180 4.21 -24.12 -2.25
N ASP A 181 4.04 -24.33 -3.54
CA ASP A 181 5.11 -24.07 -4.53
C ASP A 181 5.27 -22.56 -4.71
N TYR A 182 6.24 -22.01 -3.97
CA TYR A 182 6.53 -20.57 -3.97
C TYR A 182 6.88 -20.01 -5.36
N ARG A 183 7.40 -20.82 -6.28
CA ARG A 183 7.79 -20.41 -7.65
C ARG A 183 6.60 -19.93 -8.45
N GLN A 184 5.40 -20.42 -8.15
CA GLN A 184 4.16 -20.08 -8.83
C GLN A 184 3.49 -18.83 -8.26
N MET A 185 3.91 -18.31 -7.11
CA MET A 185 3.27 -17.19 -6.43
C MET A 185 3.62 -15.86 -7.08
N ASN A 186 3.25 -15.69 -8.35
CA ASN A 186 3.51 -14.50 -9.13
C ASN A 186 2.29 -13.58 -9.14
N TYR A 187 2.49 -12.33 -8.78
CA TYR A 187 1.45 -11.31 -8.76
C TYR A 187 1.73 -10.26 -9.82
N ARG A 188 0.76 -10.04 -10.70
CA ARG A 188 0.79 -9.00 -11.72
C ARG A 188 0.00 -7.79 -11.24
N TYR A 189 0.59 -6.59 -11.35
CA TYR A 189 -0.07 -5.33 -11.08
C TYR A 189 0.38 -4.23 -12.03
N GLU A 190 -0.42 -3.17 -12.09
CA GLU A 190 -0.18 -2.05 -12.99
C GLU A 190 -0.16 -0.75 -12.22
N ILE A 191 0.78 0.13 -12.59
CA ILE A 191 0.91 1.46 -12.00
C ILE A 191 0.92 2.50 -13.12
N TYR A 192 0.02 3.48 -13.02
CA TYR A 192 0.02 4.62 -13.91
C TYR A 192 1.12 5.60 -13.54
N ASP A 193 1.99 5.94 -14.48
CA ASP A 193 3.08 6.89 -14.27
C ASP A 193 2.58 8.33 -14.45
N TYR A 194 2.02 8.88 -13.38
CA TYR A 194 1.59 10.28 -13.34
C TYR A 194 2.73 11.27 -13.57
N THR A 195 3.96 10.91 -13.20
CA THR A 195 5.14 11.79 -13.39
C THR A 195 5.46 11.93 -14.86
N ALA A 196 5.57 10.83 -15.57
CA ALA A 196 5.78 10.86 -17.02
C ALA A 196 4.60 11.53 -17.74
N ALA A 197 3.35 11.22 -17.34
CA ALA A 197 2.16 11.80 -17.93
C ALA A 197 2.05 13.33 -17.71
N ALA A 198 2.59 13.84 -16.59
CA ALA A 198 2.57 15.27 -16.27
C ALA A 198 3.61 16.09 -17.06
N LEU A 199 4.63 15.43 -17.63
CA LEU A 199 5.65 16.14 -18.42
C LEU A 199 5.01 16.80 -19.66
N ARG A 200 5.32 18.07 -19.87
CA ARG A 200 4.76 18.83 -21.01
C ARG A 200 5.05 18.18 -22.35
N ARG A 201 6.28 17.71 -22.57
CA ARG A 201 6.69 16.99 -23.80
C ARG A 201 5.83 15.76 -24.09
N ASN A 202 5.21 15.18 -23.07
CA ASN A 202 4.39 13.96 -23.16
C ASN A 202 2.88 14.27 -23.24
N ARG A 203 2.49 15.52 -23.49
CA ARG A 203 1.08 15.85 -23.72
C ARG A 203 0.58 15.18 -25.01
N ILE A 204 -0.58 14.53 -24.92
CA ILE A 204 -1.22 13.87 -26.08
C ILE A 204 -1.54 14.91 -27.15
N ASN A 205 -2.13 16.05 -26.74
CA ASN A 205 -2.38 17.16 -27.64
C ASN A 205 -1.06 17.89 -27.98
N PRO A 206 -0.59 17.89 -29.24
CA PRO A 206 0.64 18.55 -29.65
C PRO A 206 0.69 20.03 -29.29
N GLN A 207 -0.43 20.75 -29.37
CA GLN A 207 -0.51 22.18 -29.05
C GLN A 207 -0.17 22.50 -27.59
N GLU A 208 -0.33 21.53 -26.69
CA GLU A 208 -0.02 21.69 -25.27
C GLU A 208 1.45 21.41 -24.93
N ARG A 209 2.24 20.91 -25.89
CA ARG A 209 3.66 20.56 -25.69
C ARG A 209 4.55 21.79 -25.65
N ASN A 210 4.21 22.84 -26.39
CA ASN A 210 4.97 24.06 -26.47
C ASN A 210 4.39 25.17 -25.57
N LEU A 211 5.26 25.90 -24.88
CA LEU A 211 4.90 27.10 -24.09
C LEU A 211 4.75 28.36 -24.94
N ASN A 212 5.46 28.38 -26.08
CA ASN A 212 5.47 29.52 -26.96
C ASN A 212 4.40 29.33 -28.03
N THR A 213 3.35 30.13 -27.98
CA THR A 213 2.23 30.07 -28.91
C THR A 213 2.58 30.56 -30.32
N ASP A 214 3.75 31.23 -30.46
CA ASP A 214 4.22 31.78 -31.76
C ASP A 214 5.02 30.73 -32.56
N ILE A 215 5.36 29.61 -31.95
CA ILE A 215 6.04 28.51 -32.63
C ILE A 215 5.00 27.49 -33.12
N ALA A 216 4.98 27.26 -34.42
CA ALA A 216 4.15 26.21 -35.03
C ALA A 216 4.60 24.85 -34.50
N VAL A 217 3.69 24.10 -33.96
CA VAL A 217 3.92 22.71 -33.51
C VAL A 217 3.50 21.79 -34.63
N ASP A 218 4.38 20.88 -35.04
CA ASP A 218 4.01 19.82 -35.98
C ASP A 218 2.97 18.90 -35.33
N PRO A 219 1.73 18.85 -35.85
CA PRO A 219 0.71 17.98 -35.30
C PRO A 219 1.04 16.49 -35.48
N ASN A 220 1.97 16.15 -36.39
CA ASN A 220 2.41 14.79 -36.67
C ASN A 220 3.69 14.40 -35.89
N GLU A 221 4.22 15.30 -35.07
CA GLU A 221 5.38 14.99 -34.23
C GLU A 221 5.10 13.77 -33.35
N GLN A 222 5.88 12.72 -33.55
CA GLN A 222 5.77 11.50 -32.76
C GLN A 222 6.56 11.64 -31.47
N VAL A 223 5.88 11.45 -30.34
CA VAL A 223 6.51 11.40 -29.02
C VAL A 223 6.69 9.95 -28.61
N TRP A 224 7.89 9.63 -28.16
CA TRP A 224 8.24 8.32 -27.63
C TRP A 224 8.40 8.41 -26.11
N ILE A 225 7.84 7.43 -25.41
CA ILE A 225 7.93 7.29 -23.97
C ILE A 225 8.51 5.93 -23.61
N SER A 226 9.27 5.90 -22.52
CA SER A 226 9.73 4.67 -21.92
C SER A 226 8.65 4.11 -21.01
N LYS A 227 8.38 2.81 -21.13
CA LYS A 227 7.37 2.09 -20.35
C LYS A 227 7.97 0.80 -19.80
N ASP A 228 7.83 0.59 -18.49
CA ASP A 228 8.18 -0.68 -17.88
C ASP A 228 7.12 -1.73 -18.19
N THR A 229 7.55 -2.88 -18.65
CA THR A 229 6.67 -4.04 -18.88
C THR A 229 7.28 -5.30 -18.29
N ALA A 230 6.43 -6.23 -17.91
CA ALA A 230 6.85 -7.54 -17.44
C ALA A 230 5.91 -8.62 -18.00
N TYR A 231 6.48 -9.76 -18.32
CA TYR A 231 5.76 -10.95 -18.76
C TYR A 231 6.44 -12.20 -18.20
N ILE A 232 5.76 -13.32 -18.28
CA ILE A 232 6.32 -14.64 -17.95
C ILE A 232 6.61 -15.32 -19.27
N ASP A 233 7.87 -15.76 -19.45
CA ASP A 233 8.29 -16.47 -20.66
C ASP A 233 7.83 -17.95 -20.67
N ASP A 234 8.12 -18.66 -21.75
CA ASP A 234 7.75 -20.07 -21.92
C ASP A 234 8.43 -21.00 -20.90
N GLU A 235 9.51 -20.55 -20.27
CA GLU A 235 10.22 -21.28 -19.20
C GLU A 235 9.65 -20.97 -17.80
N GLY A 236 8.64 -20.10 -17.73
CA GLY A 236 8.02 -19.67 -16.47
C GLY A 236 8.82 -18.60 -15.70
N LYS A 237 9.83 -17.98 -16.34
CA LYS A 237 10.65 -16.94 -15.75
C LYS A 237 10.03 -15.56 -15.95
N ILE A 238 10.10 -14.72 -14.93
CA ILE A 238 9.67 -13.33 -15.05
C ILE A 238 10.72 -12.54 -15.82
N VAL A 239 10.32 -12.01 -16.97
CA VAL A 239 11.11 -11.10 -17.79
C VAL A 239 10.62 -9.68 -17.57
N ARG A 240 11.53 -8.75 -17.34
CA ARG A 240 11.25 -7.32 -17.20
C ARG A 240 12.01 -6.56 -18.25
N GLU A 241 11.33 -5.66 -18.91
CA GLU A 241 11.88 -4.86 -19.98
C GLU A 241 11.39 -3.41 -19.87
N THR A 242 12.24 -2.47 -20.22
CA THR A 242 11.82 -1.09 -20.48
C THR A 242 11.73 -0.89 -21.97
N ILE A 243 10.52 -0.78 -22.48
CA ILE A 243 10.26 -0.61 -23.92
C ILE A 243 10.03 0.87 -24.24
N ASN A 244 10.53 1.31 -25.41
CA ASN A 244 10.16 2.60 -25.98
C ASN A 244 8.92 2.43 -26.84
N ARG A 245 7.88 3.19 -26.53
CA ARG A 245 6.61 3.15 -27.22
C ARG A 245 6.20 4.53 -27.71
N GLN A 246 5.59 4.60 -28.89
CA GLN A 246 4.96 5.82 -29.37
C GLN A 246 3.77 6.16 -28.50
N LEU A 247 3.67 7.42 -28.07
CA LEU A 247 2.55 7.93 -27.29
C LEU A 247 1.32 8.08 -28.20
N THR A 248 0.33 7.24 -27.98
CA THR A 248 -0.96 7.23 -28.70
C THR A 248 -2.14 7.59 -27.80
N GLY A 249 -2.02 7.35 -26.50
CA GLY A 249 -3.10 7.59 -25.56
C GLY A 249 -2.65 7.55 -24.09
N PRO A 250 -3.58 7.84 -23.17
CA PRO A 250 -3.27 7.86 -21.74
C PRO A 250 -2.82 6.49 -21.17
N TRP A 251 -3.20 5.39 -21.80
CA TRP A 251 -2.85 4.04 -21.38
C TRP A 251 -1.38 3.69 -21.62
N ASP A 252 -0.68 4.48 -22.45
CA ASP A 252 0.75 4.26 -22.69
C ASP A 252 1.62 4.56 -21.47
N PHE A 253 1.10 5.30 -20.48
CA PHE A 253 1.75 5.55 -19.18
C PHE A 253 1.49 4.47 -18.13
N LEU A 254 0.86 3.37 -18.49
CA LEU A 254 0.56 2.28 -17.57
C LEU A 254 1.71 1.26 -17.57
N ASN A 255 2.54 1.30 -16.55
CA ASN A 255 3.62 0.34 -16.33
C ASN A 255 3.09 -0.98 -15.76
N THR A 256 3.62 -2.11 -16.24
CA THR A 256 3.21 -3.45 -15.80
C THR A 256 4.36 -4.12 -15.06
N TYR A 257 4.06 -4.67 -13.89
CA TYR A 257 5.00 -5.39 -13.05
C TYR A 257 4.48 -6.78 -12.73
N ILE A 258 5.37 -7.77 -12.75
CA ILE A 258 5.12 -9.12 -12.24
C ILE A 258 6.20 -9.41 -11.20
N VAL A 259 5.78 -9.83 -10.01
CA VAL A 259 6.68 -10.09 -8.87
C VAL A 259 6.30 -11.43 -8.26
N ASN A 260 7.27 -12.30 -8.05
CA ASN A 260 7.09 -13.44 -7.17
C ASN A 260 6.99 -12.90 -5.74
N ILE A 261 5.89 -13.17 -5.06
CA ILE A 261 5.56 -12.50 -3.80
C ILE A 261 5.89 -13.33 -2.55
N PHE A 262 6.38 -14.55 -2.70
CA PHE A 262 6.72 -15.36 -1.55
C PHE A 262 7.99 -14.84 -0.89
N PRO A 263 8.01 -14.60 0.44
CA PRO A 263 9.20 -14.14 1.13
C PRO A 263 10.34 -15.15 1.02
N ASP A 264 11.55 -14.67 0.82
CA ASP A 264 12.73 -15.52 0.85
C ASP A 264 13.13 -15.85 2.31
N THR A 265 12.71 -17.02 2.75
CA THR A 265 13.01 -17.47 4.11
C THR A 265 14.45 -17.89 4.30
N THR A 266 15.22 -18.11 3.21
CA THR A 266 16.65 -18.48 3.29
C THR A 266 17.51 -17.35 3.82
N CYS A 267 16.99 -16.11 3.84
CA CYS A 267 17.68 -14.95 4.41
C CYS A 267 18.13 -15.18 5.87
N TRP A 268 17.41 -15.98 6.67
CA TRP A 268 17.79 -16.29 8.03
C TRP A 268 19.12 -17.03 8.16
N VAL A 269 19.46 -17.82 7.16
CA VAL A 269 20.76 -18.53 7.09
C VAL A 269 21.80 -17.70 6.34
N ASN A 270 21.38 -17.02 5.26
CA ASN A 270 22.30 -16.26 4.42
C ASN A 270 22.86 -15.00 5.12
N ASP A 271 22.05 -14.33 5.94
CA ASP A 271 22.47 -13.12 6.66
C ASP A 271 23.40 -13.43 7.84
N PHE A 272 23.35 -14.66 8.36
CA PHE A 272 24.16 -15.13 9.49
C PHE A 272 24.84 -16.47 9.15
N PRO A 273 25.87 -16.46 8.27
CA PRO A 273 26.59 -17.67 7.91
C PRO A 273 27.18 -18.36 9.13
N ASN A 274 27.10 -19.67 9.17
CA ASN A 274 27.57 -20.51 10.28
C ASN A 274 26.79 -20.34 11.61
N SER A 275 25.56 -19.83 11.55
CA SER A 275 24.64 -19.79 12.67
C SER A 275 23.53 -20.83 12.48
N ASP A 276 23.06 -21.41 13.58
CA ASP A 276 21.97 -22.39 13.58
C ASP A 276 20.60 -21.67 13.56
N ASN A 277 20.29 -21.06 12.41
CA ASN A 277 19.05 -20.32 12.20
C ASN A 277 18.05 -21.08 11.31
N GLU A 278 18.26 -22.39 11.10
CA GLU A 278 17.37 -23.21 10.25
C GLU A 278 15.92 -23.21 10.74
N ILE A 279 15.72 -23.15 12.06
CA ILE A 279 14.37 -23.10 12.65
C ILE A 279 13.59 -21.87 12.20
N TYR A 280 14.23 -20.71 12.07
CA TYR A 280 13.59 -19.48 11.59
C TYR A 280 13.33 -19.53 10.09
N MET A 281 14.27 -20.08 9.32
CA MET A 281 14.09 -20.31 7.89
C MET A 281 12.85 -21.16 7.61
N ARG A 282 12.62 -22.21 8.40
CA ARG A 282 11.48 -23.12 8.20
C ARG A 282 10.16 -22.57 8.70
N TYR A 283 10.14 -21.87 9.83
CA TYR A 283 8.93 -21.64 10.58
C TYR A 283 8.55 -20.17 10.78
N TYR A 284 9.48 -19.22 10.65
CA TYR A 284 9.18 -17.82 10.95
C TYR A 284 8.02 -17.26 10.14
N PHE A 285 7.96 -17.54 8.85
CA PHE A 285 6.87 -17.05 8.00
C PHE A 285 5.60 -17.90 8.11
N SER A 286 5.70 -19.20 8.29
CA SER A 286 4.57 -20.14 8.19
C SER A 286 3.86 -20.43 9.51
N ASN A 287 4.59 -20.43 10.63
CA ASN A 287 4.04 -20.85 11.92
C ASN A 287 3.15 -19.77 12.54
N PRO A 288 1.93 -20.11 13.01
CA PRO A 288 1.04 -19.17 13.68
C PRO A 288 1.62 -18.45 14.90
N ALA A 289 2.63 -18.99 15.56
CA ALA A 289 3.32 -18.35 16.68
C ALA A 289 3.95 -17.00 16.29
N TYR A 290 4.31 -16.83 15.02
CA TYR A 290 4.87 -15.60 14.46
C TYR A 290 3.84 -14.73 13.69
N ASN A 291 2.53 -14.94 13.92
CA ASN A 291 1.49 -14.18 13.23
C ASN A 291 1.65 -12.66 13.38
N ASP A 292 1.96 -12.22 14.60
CA ASP A 292 2.05 -10.81 14.97
C ASP A 292 3.49 -10.27 14.92
N TYR A 293 4.42 -11.03 14.37
CA TYR A 293 5.79 -10.59 14.11
C TYR A 293 5.88 -9.93 12.74
N PRO A 294 6.80 -8.97 12.53
CA PRO A 294 6.95 -8.31 11.23
C PRO A 294 7.35 -9.31 10.14
N VAL A 295 6.85 -9.13 8.94
CA VAL A 295 7.33 -9.91 7.80
C VAL A 295 8.74 -9.47 7.43
N VAL A 296 9.63 -10.45 7.22
CA VAL A 296 11.01 -10.27 6.78
C VAL A 296 11.32 -11.18 5.59
N GLY A 297 12.50 -11.04 4.99
CA GLY A 297 12.82 -11.79 3.77
C GLY A 297 12.06 -11.28 2.56
N VAL A 298 11.57 -10.05 2.60
CA VAL A 298 10.85 -9.38 1.52
C VAL A 298 11.72 -8.35 0.83
N THR A 299 11.72 -8.36 -0.49
CA THR A 299 12.39 -7.36 -1.31
C THR A 299 11.57 -6.07 -1.37
N TRP A 300 12.20 -4.98 -1.78
CA TRP A 300 11.50 -3.72 -2.04
C TRP A 300 10.39 -3.86 -3.08
N GLU A 301 10.59 -4.69 -4.08
CA GLU A 301 9.61 -4.96 -5.13
C GLU A 301 8.40 -5.73 -4.59
N GLN A 302 8.63 -6.71 -3.72
CA GLN A 302 7.57 -7.44 -3.02
C GLN A 302 6.77 -6.54 -2.08
N ALA A 303 7.42 -5.62 -1.38
CA ALA A 303 6.75 -4.63 -0.55
C ALA A 303 5.85 -3.68 -1.37
N ASN A 304 6.31 -3.23 -2.56
CA ASN A 304 5.48 -2.45 -3.48
C ASN A 304 4.31 -3.27 -4.05
N ALA A 305 4.54 -4.55 -4.38
CA ALA A 305 3.47 -5.46 -4.82
C ALA A 305 2.38 -5.63 -3.76
N PHE A 306 2.77 -5.76 -2.48
CA PHE A 306 1.82 -5.76 -1.36
C PHE A 306 1.00 -4.47 -1.29
N CYS A 307 1.63 -3.30 -1.43
CA CYS A 307 0.94 -2.01 -1.44
C CYS A 307 -0.07 -1.92 -2.60
N ALA A 308 0.32 -2.40 -3.79
CA ALA A 308 -0.55 -2.44 -4.96
C ALA A 308 -1.75 -3.37 -4.72
N TRP A 309 -1.51 -4.59 -4.24
CA TRP A 309 -2.56 -5.54 -3.87
C TRP A 309 -3.52 -4.97 -2.82
N ARG A 310 -2.99 -4.40 -1.74
CA ARG A 310 -3.81 -3.80 -0.66
C ARG A 310 -4.70 -2.69 -1.21
N THR A 311 -4.19 -1.91 -2.18
CA THR A 311 -4.96 -0.88 -2.88
C THR A 311 -6.11 -1.50 -3.67
N GLU A 312 -5.84 -2.49 -4.51
CA GLU A 312 -6.88 -3.16 -5.31
C GLU A 312 -7.93 -3.84 -4.44
N TYR A 313 -7.49 -4.49 -3.36
CA TYR A 313 -8.37 -5.15 -2.40
C TYR A 313 -9.32 -4.15 -1.75
N LEU A 314 -8.82 -2.97 -1.34
CA LEU A 314 -9.62 -1.88 -0.81
C LEU A 314 -10.61 -1.34 -1.86
N LEU A 315 -10.14 -1.05 -3.06
CA LEU A 315 -10.95 -0.45 -4.12
C LEU A 315 -12.11 -1.37 -4.55
N LYS A 316 -11.91 -2.69 -4.56
CA LYS A 316 -12.98 -3.68 -4.80
C LYS A 316 -14.10 -3.61 -3.77
N GLY A 317 -13.78 -3.24 -2.51
CA GLY A 317 -14.75 -3.11 -1.41
C GLY A 317 -15.52 -1.78 -1.42
N LEU A 318 -14.98 -0.72 -2.03
CA LEU A 318 -15.52 0.65 -1.90
C LEU A 318 -16.52 1.04 -2.99
N GLY A 319 -16.60 0.33 -4.10
CA GLY A 319 -17.49 0.67 -5.22
C GLY A 319 -17.25 2.10 -5.76
N PRO A 320 -18.28 2.93 -5.96
CA PRO A 320 -18.14 4.29 -6.54
C PRO A 320 -17.27 5.26 -5.74
N ALA A 321 -17.11 5.04 -4.43
CA ALA A 321 -16.24 5.85 -3.57
C ALA A 321 -14.75 5.62 -3.86
N ALA A 322 -14.40 4.53 -4.53
CA ALA A 322 -13.03 4.16 -4.88
C ALA A 322 -12.25 5.26 -5.63
N ARG A 323 -12.93 6.04 -6.46
CA ARG A 323 -12.31 7.11 -7.29
C ARG A 323 -11.62 8.22 -6.51
N PHE A 324 -11.94 8.38 -5.23
CA PHE A 324 -11.38 9.44 -4.37
C PHE A 324 -10.30 8.92 -3.43
N VAL A 325 -10.09 7.60 -3.36
CA VAL A 325 -9.16 6.98 -2.43
C VAL A 325 -7.79 6.88 -3.08
N GLN A 326 -6.78 7.36 -2.36
CA GLN A 326 -5.39 7.28 -2.80
C GLN A 326 -4.83 5.86 -2.62
N ARG A 327 -3.79 5.53 -3.39
CA ARG A 327 -3.14 4.22 -3.35
C ARG A 327 -2.28 4.08 -2.09
N TYR A 328 -2.22 2.87 -1.56
CA TYR A 328 -1.17 2.49 -0.62
C TYR A 328 0.17 2.45 -1.34
N ARG A 329 1.21 2.83 -0.64
CA ARG A 329 2.59 2.85 -1.12
C ARG A 329 3.56 2.74 0.06
N LEU A 330 4.83 2.54 -0.22
CA LEU A 330 5.87 2.73 0.78
C LEU A 330 6.00 4.22 1.14
N PRO A 331 6.39 4.56 2.38
CA PRO A 331 6.69 5.93 2.75
C PRO A 331 7.89 6.45 1.95
N THR A 332 7.94 7.74 1.69
CA THR A 332 9.21 8.37 1.33
C THR A 332 10.13 8.38 2.55
N GLU A 333 11.42 8.52 2.32
CA GLU A 333 12.39 8.66 3.41
C GLU A 333 12.06 9.83 4.35
N ALA A 334 11.61 10.95 3.77
CA ALA A 334 11.21 12.14 4.50
C ALA A 334 9.93 11.93 5.32
N GLU A 335 8.91 11.27 4.76
CA GLU A 335 7.70 10.93 5.48
C GLU A 335 7.99 9.99 6.65
N TRP A 336 8.88 9.01 6.43
CA TRP A 336 9.27 8.06 7.46
C TRP A 336 9.96 8.75 8.64
N GLU A 337 10.98 9.60 8.36
CA GLU A 337 11.72 10.32 9.40
C GLU A 337 10.81 11.31 10.14
N TYR A 338 9.97 12.05 9.40
CA TYR A 338 9.00 12.97 10.00
C TYR A 338 8.04 12.25 10.96
N ALA A 339 7.55 11.09 10.56
CA ALA A 339 6.66 10.29 11.38
C ALA A 339 7.36 9.68 12.61
N ALA A 340 8.61 9.23 12.46
CA ALA A 340 9.40 8.62 13.51
C ALA A 340 9.77 9.62 14.62
N ARG A 341 10.21 10.83 14.25
CA ARG A 341 10.61 11.88 15.21
C ARG A 341 9.46 12.40 16.07
N GLY A 342 8.23 12.08 15.71
CA GLY A 342 7.07 12.51 16.48
C GLY A 342 6.81 14.02 16.38
N LYS A 343 5.99 14.54 17.29
CA LYS A 343 5.59 15.96 17.32
C LYS A 343 6.71 16.87 17.82
N ASP A 344 7.58 16.34 18.66
CA ASP A 344 8.65 17.08 19.33
C ASP A 344 9.98 17.02 18.57
N GLN A 345 10.00 16.32 17.45
CA GLN A 345 11.14 16.14 16.54
C GLN A 345 12.38 15.55 17.21
N ASN A 346 12.17 14.58 18.10
CA ASN A 346 13.22 13.93 18.88
C ASN A 346 14.17 13.09 18.02
N GLU A 347 15.34 12.82 18.55
CA GLU A 347 16.34 11.96 17.91
C GLU A 347 15.89 10.50 17.87
N PHE A 348 15.23 10.04 18.92
CA PHE A 348 14.55 8.76 19.01
C PHE A 348 13.03 8.94 18.96
N PRO A 349 12.24 7.89 18.70
CA PRO A 349 10.76 7.97 18.69
C PRO A 349 10.14 8.28 20.08
N TRP A 350 10.94 8.41 21.12
CA TRP A 350 10.53 8.72 22.52
C TRP A 350 11.17 10.01 23.03
N ASP A 351 10.77 10.46 24.25
CA ASP A 351 11.05 11.81 24.74
C ASP A 351 12.41 12.00 25.41
N ASN A 352 13.28 11.00 25.46
CA ASN A 352 14.61 11.12 26.03
C ASN A 352 15.71 10.60 25.09
N GLU A 353 16.96 10.87 25.43
CA GLU A 353 18.13 10.45 24.65
C GLU A 353 18.60 9.03 25.01
N ASP A 354 18.10 8.45 26.10
CA ASP A 354 18.46 7.12 26.54
C ASP A 354 17.64 6.05 25.81
N VAL A 355 18.24 4.91 25.52
CA VAL A 355 17.56 3.76 24.89
C VAL A 355 16.88 2.84 25.90
N ALA A 356 17.07 3.11 27.20
CA ALA A 356 16.47 2.35 28.28
C ALA A 356 16.07 3.27 29.44
N SER A 357 15.05 2.85 30.19
CA SER A 357 14.64 3.53 31.43
C SER A 357 15.69 3.39 32.52
N GLY A 358 15.66 4.27 33.53
CA GLY A 358 16.53 4.15 34.71
C GLY A 358 16.36 2.85 35.51
N LYS A 359 15.36 2.01 35.14
CA LYS A 359 15.15 0.65 35.67
C LYS A 359 15.72 -0.43 34.77
N GLY A 360 16.38 -0.08 33.66
CA GLY A 360 16.97 -1.00 32.71
C GLY A 360 15.99 -1.62 31.69
N CYS A 361 14.75 -1.10 31.58
CA CYS A 361 13.83 -1.54 30.54
C CYS A 361 14.12 -0.79 29.23
N PHE A 362 14.45 -1.51 28.17
CA PHE A 362 14.67 -0.93 26.85
C PHE A 362 13.38 -0.43 26.19
N TYR A 363 13.51 0.57 25.31
CA TYR A 363 12.39 1.19 24.60
C TYR A 363 12.18 0.65 23.19
N ALA A 364 13.11 -0.18 22.71
CA ALA A 364 13.06 -0.80 21.37
C ALA A 364 13.73 -2.17 21.39
N ASN A 365 13.47 -2.96 20.35
CA ASN A 365 14.17 -4.22 20.07
C ASN A 365 15.37 -3.93 19.15
N PHE A 366 16.59 -4.01 19.69
CA PHE A 366 17.83 -3.75 18.97
C PHE A 366 18.98 -4.56 19.61
N LYS A 367 20.16 -4.56 19.01
CA LYS A 367 21.34 -5.16 19.63
C LYS A 367 22.01 -4.14 20.57
N PRO A 368 21.84 -4.23 21.89
CA PRO A 368 22.54 -3.38 22.83
C PRO A 368 24.06 -3.55 22.70
N ASP A 369 24.81 -2.57 23.23
CA ASP A 369 26.25 -2.63 23.30
C ASP A 369 26.72 -4.01 23.79
N ASP A 370 27.95 -4.39 23.47
CA ASP A 370 28.58 -5.68 23.85
C ASP A 370 28.12 -6.89 23.02
N GLY A 371 27.24 -6.72 22.00
CA GLY A 371 26.81 -7.83 21.16
C GLY A 371 25.86 -8.83 21.83
N ASN A 372 25.28 -8.47 22.96
CA ASN A 372 24.29 -9.28 23.65
C ASN A 372 22.89 -9.00 23.11
N TYR A 373 22.46 -9.82 22.12
CA TYR A 373 21.13 -9.71 21.49
C TYR A 373 19.97 -9.87 22.47
N THR A 374 20.16 -10.61 23.57
CA THR A 374 19.06 -10.90 24.49
C THR A 374 18.91 -9.89 25.62
N LYS A 375 19.74 -8.87 25.66
CA LYS A 375 19.74 -7.88 26.75
C LYS A 375 18.44 -7.06 26.80
N ASP A 376 17.80 -6.81 25.66
CA ASP A 376 16.51 -6.15 25.56
C ASP A 376 15.30 -7.09 25.74
N GLY A 377 15.54 -8.39 25.91
CA GLY A 377 14.53 -9.42 26.12
C GLY A 377 14.15 -10.21 24.87
N ASN A 378 14.74 -9.90 23.70
CA ASN A 378 14.47 -10.59 22.43
C ASN A 378 15.78 -11.09 21.82
N LEU A 379 15.74 -12.20 21.11
CA LEU A 379 16.91 -12.73 20.40
C LEU A 379 16.91 -12.32 18.91
N ILE A 380 15.72 -12.22 18.35
CA ILE A 380 15.44 -11.83 16.98
C ILE A 380 14.35 -10.75 16.99
N THR A 381 13.58 -10.62 15.91
CA THR A 381 12.40 -9.75 15.87
C THR A 381 11.45 -10.02 17.05
N SER A 382 10.69 -9.03 17.45
CA SER A 382 9.62 -9.13 18.45
C SER A 382 8.24 -9.03 17.80
N LYS A 383 7.18 -9.33 18.57
CA LYS A 383 5.82 -8.98 18.15
C LYS A 383 5.71 -7.47 17.98
N VAL A 384 5.00 -7.04 16.95
CA VAL A 384 4.77 -5.60 16.73
C VAL A 384 4.00 -4.99 17.90
N GLY A 385 4.37 -3.76 18.28
CA GLY A 385 3.65 -2.99 19.29
C GLY A 385 3.86 -3.43 20.74
N ILE A 386 4.92 -4.17 21.05
CA ILE A 386 5.24 -4.50 22.45
C ILE A 386 5.87 -3.33 23.20
N TYR A 387 6.46 -2.39 22.48
CA TYR A 387 7.03 -1.15 23.02
C TYR A 387 6.03 -0.01 22.91
N ALA A 388 6.30 1.10 23.60
CA ALA A 388 5.41 2.26 23.58
C ALA A 388 5.39 2.95 22.22
N ALA A 389 4.21 3.44 21.82
CA ALA A 389 4.08 4.25 20.62
C ALA A 389 4.75 5.62 20.80
N ASN A 390 5.24 6.19 19.71
CA ASN A 390 5.70 7.58 19.69
C ASN A 390 4.52 8.57 19.80
N SER A 391 4.82 9.87 19.88
CA SER A 391 3.81 10.93 20.02
C SER A 391 2.84 11.04 18.84
N ASN A 392 3.11 10.39 17.69
CA ASN A 392 2.21 10.26 16.56
C ASN A 392 1.33 8.99 16.63
N GLY A 393 1.52 8.12 17.63
CA GLY A 393 0.81 6.85 17.77
C GLY A 393 1.36 5.72 16.90
N LEU A 394 2.65 5.81 16.50
CA LEU A 394 3.35 4.79 15.72
C LEU A 394 4.24 3.94 16.63
N PHE A 395 4.23 2.65 16.41
CA PHE A 395 5.02 1.66 17.13
C PHE A 395 6.23 1.22 16.31
N ASP A 396 7.25 0.75 16.99
CA ASP A 396 8.43 0.10 16.40
C ASP A 396 9.13 0.96 15.33
N MET A 397 9.12 2.30 15.52
CA MET A 397 9.83 3.24 14.62
C MET A 397 11.35 3.26 14.88
N ALA A 398 11.83 2.48 15.84
CA ALA A 398 13.23 2.25 16.14
C ALA A 398 13.42 0.78 16.51
N GLY A 399 14.36 0.10 15.85
CA GLY A 399 14.61 -1.31 16.07
C GLY A 399 13.54 -2.22 15.46
N ASN A 400 13.40 -3.42 15.96
CA ASN A 400 12.61 -4.53 15.46
C ASN A 400 13.03 -4.90 14.02
N VAL A 401 12.43 -4.34 12.98
CA VAL A 401 12.96 -4.46 11.61
C VAL A 401 13.21 -3.09 11.00
N ALA A 402 14.29 -2.98 10.24
CA ALA A 402 14.51 -1.82 9.40
C ALA A 402 13.48 -1.80 8.26
N GLU A 403 13.08 -0.63 7.78
CA GLU A 403 11.93 -0.50 6.92
C GLU A 403 12.27 0.05 5.54
N TRP A 404 11.79 -0.63 4.50
CA TRP A 404 11.86 -0.15 3.14
C TRP A 404 11.15 1.19 2.96
N THR A 405 11.81 2.14 2.30
CA THR A 405 11.18 3.37 1.80
C THR A 405 11.09 3.38 0.28
N SER A 406 10.26 4.26 -0.27
CA SER A 406 10.15 4.43 -1.73
C SER A 406 11.31 5.21 -2.35
N THR A 407 12.20 5.80 -1.53
CA THR A 407 13.26 6.69 -1.94
C THR A 407 14.52 5.91 -2.33
N ILE A 408 15.13 6.27 -3.46
CA ILE A 408 16.46 5.75 -3.82
C ILE A 408 17.50 6.30 -2.83
N TYR A 409 18.42 5.43 -2.43
CA TYR A 409 19.53 5.86 -1.58
C TYR A 409 20.61 6.55 -2.40
N THR A 410 20.95 7.76 -2.00
CA THR A 410 22.12 8.51 -2.51
C THR A 410 22.90 9.08 -1.35
N GLU A 411 24.22 9.23 -1.51
CA GLU A 411 25.07 9.84 -0.48
C GLU A 411 24.75 11.33 -0.29
N ALA A 412 24.33 12.01 -1.37
CA ALA A 412 23.87 13.39 -1.31
C ALA A 412 22.55 13.55 -0.50
N GLY A 413 21.82 12.46 -0.30
CA GLY A 413 20.63 12.44 0.52
C GLY A 413 19.61 13.49 0.11
N VAL A 414 19.15 14.25 1.10
CA VAL A 414 18.13 15.29 0.90
C VAL A 414 18.57 16.49 0.06
N GLU A 415 19.88 16.71 -0.14
CA GLU A 415 20.35 17.82 -0.99
C GLU A 415 19.90 17.71 -2.43
N ALA A 416 19.72 16.48 -2.92
CA ALA A 416 19.25 16.22 -4.28
C ALA A 416 17.73 16.33 -4.45
N MET A 417 16.99 16.58 -3.37
CA MET A 417 15.51 16.57 -3.36
C MET A 417 14.97 18.00 -3.26
N ASN A 418 13.68 18.18 -3.59
CA ASN A 418 12.94 19.40 -3.30
C ASN A 418 12.68 19.51 -1.78
N ASP A 419 12.42 20.72 -1.28
CA ASP A 419 12.05 20.98 0.12
C ASP A 419 10.56 20.75 0.41
N LEU A 420 9.73 20.66 -0.62
CA LEU A 420 8.32 20.34 -0.53
C LEU A 420 8.07 18.88 -0.92
N ASN A 421 7.59 18.07 0.03
CA ASN A 421 7.32 16.64 -0.16
C ASN A 421 8.49 15.89 -0.81
N PRO A 422 9.67 15.89 -0.18
CA PRO A 422 10.90 15.36 -0.77
C PRO A 422 10.73 13.92 -1.21
N GLN A 423 11.05 13.65 -2.45
CA GLN A 423 11.09 12.29 -2.98
C GLN A 423 12.10 12.20 -4.13
N LEU A 424 13.03 11.26 -4.02
CA LEU A 424 13.87 10.83 -5.13
C LEU A 424 13.43 9.42 -5.53
N LYS A 425 12.68 9.34 -6.63
CA LYS A 425 12.05 8.09 -7.06
C LYS A 425 12.76 7.55 -8.29
N TYR A 426 13.16 6.30 -8.22
CA TYR A 426 13.72 5.58 -9.35
C TYR A 426 13.43 4.08 -9.17
N ASN A 427 12.92 3.42 -10.19
CA ASN A 427 12.78 1.96 -10.24
C ASN A 427 13.87 1.45 -11.17
N ALA A 428 14.92 0.88 -10.59
CA ALA A 428 16.08 0.45 -11.36
C ALA A 428 15.76 -0.78 -12.19
N ALA A 429 16.16 -0.75 -13.46
CA ALA A 429 16.13 -1.89 -14.36
C ALA A 429 17.23 -2.92 -13.99
N ILE A 430 17.15 -4.10 -14.60
CA ILE A 430 18.13 -5.17 -14.34
C ILE A 430 19.52 -4.76 -14.80
N GLU A 431 19.61 -4.03 -15.90
CA GLU A 431 20.85 -3.57 -16.53
C GLU A 431 21.47 -2.34 -15.84
N ASP A 432 20.69 -1.67 -14.99
CA ASP A 432 21.16 -0.45 -14.31
C ASP A 432 22.37 -0.73 -13.40
N PRO A 433 23.26 0.25 -13.26
CA PRO A 433 24.37 0.17 -12.30
C PRO A 433 23.88 -0.09 -10.87
N TYR A 434 24.59 -0.91 -10.12
CA TYR A 434 24.22 -1.29 -8.75
C TYR A 434 23.91 -0.13 -7.82
N ARG A 435 24.61 1.02 -7.99
CA ARG A 435 24.35 2.24 -7.21
C ARG A 435 22.91 2.75 -7.32
N LEU A 436 22.26 2.55 -8.48
CA LEU A 436 20.88 2.97 -8.72
C LEU A 436 19.85 1.98 -8.16
N LYS A 437 20.27 0.75 -7.82
CA LYS A 437 19.41 -0.29 -7.25
C LYS A 437 19.24 -0.19 -5.73
N LYS A 438 20.01 0.70 -5.07
CA LYS A 438 19.91 0.89 -3.62
C LYS A 438 18.68 1.73 -3.26
N LYS A 439 17.90 1.21 -2.30
CA LYS A 439 16.78 1.93 -1.69
C LYS A 439 17.14 2.34 -0.27
N SER A 440 16.61 3.46 0.17
CA SER A 440 16.78 3.93 1.55
C SER A 440 15.98 3.03 2.49
N VAL A 441 16.62 2.62 3.57
CA VAL A 441 16.07 1.80 4.65
C VAL A 441 16.23 2.57 5.95
N ARG A 442 15.21 2.56 6.80
CA ARG A 442 15.14 3.40 8.00
C ARG A 442 14.82 2.58 9.26
N GLY A 443 15.09 3.16 10.42
CA GLY A 443 14.68 2.64 11.73
C GLY A 443 15.70 1.75 12.44
N GLY A 444 16.64 1.15 11.69
CA GLY A 444 17.50 0.09 12.26
C GLY A 444 16.70 -1.16 12.62
N SER A 445 17.35 -2.18 13.15
CA SER A 445 16.70 -3.47 13.39
C SER A 445 17.21 -4.16 14.65
N TRP A 446 16.60 -5.28 14.99
CA TRP A 446 16.96 -6.16 16.11
C TRP A 446 18.47 -6.55 16.14
N LYS A 447 19.17 -6.51 15.03
CA LYS A 447 20.61 -6.84 14.94
C LYS A 447 21.51 -5.62 15.02
N ASP A 448 20.97 -4.42 14.95
CA ASP A 448 21.75 -3.18 14.83
C ASP A 448 21.99 -2.54 16.19
N PRO A 449 23.15 -1.89 16.42
CA PRO A 449 23.43 -1.17 17.66
C PRO A 449 22.64 0.13 17.76
N GLU A 450 22.66 0.74 18.93
CA GLU A 450 21.94 1.97 19.27
C GLU A 450 22.04 3.09 18.25
N SER A 451 23.23 3.35 17.72
CA SER A 451 23.45 4.43 16.74
C SER A 451 22.63 4.28 15.44
N TYR A 452 22.24 3.04 15.11
CA TYR A 452 21.50 2.73 13.88
C TYR A 452 19.99 2.86 14.06
N ILE A 453 19.48 2.85 15.28
CA ILE A 453 18.04 2.97 15.56
C ILE A 453 17.57 4.42 15.79
N ARG A 454 18.45 5.40 15.64
CA ARG A 454 18.09 6.83 15.66
C ARG A 454 17.21 7.18 14.46
N SER A 455 16.21 8.02 14.70
CA SER A 455 15.22 8.40 13.66
C SER A 455 15.86 9.00 12.40
N ALA A 456 16.99 9.71 12.54
CA ALA A 456 17.70 10.31 11.42
C ALA A 456 18.69 9.36 10.72
N TRP A 457 18.96 8.18 11.31
CA TRP A 457 19.92 7.26 10.72
C TRP A 457 19.46 6.75 9.36
N ARG A 458 20.38 6.76 8.38
CA ARG A 458 20.12 6.34 7.01
C ARG A 458 20.92 5.08 6.69
N SER A 459 20.24 4.03 6.33
CA SER A 459 20.86 2.84 5.74
C SER A 459 20.31 2.56 4.35
N SER A 460 20.86 1.57 3.68
CA SER A 460 20.41 1.20 2.34
C SER A 460 20.60 -0.29 2.11
N GLU A 461 19.71 -0.84 1.28
CA GLU A 461 19.87 -2.18 0.74
C GLU A 461 19.47 -2.20 -0.75
N TYR A 462 19.92 -3.19 -1.49
CA TYR A 462 19.54 -3.37 -2.88
C TYR A 462 18.08 -3.80 -3.00
N GLN A 463 17.36 -3.22 -3.96
CA GLN A 463 15.91 -3.42 -4.12
C GLN A 463 15.48 -4.88 -4.28
N ASN A 464 16.35 -5.74 -4.73
CA ASN A 464 16.13 -7.18 -4.97
C ASN A 464 16.75 -8.09 -3.90
N GLN A 465 17.31 -7.53 -2.81
CA GLN A 465 17.93 -8.31 -1.73
C GLN A 465 16.96 -8.43 -0.55
N PRO A 466 16.45 -9.63 -0.28
CA PRO A 466 15.68 -9.90 0.94
C PRO A 466 16.63 -10.04 2.13
N ARG A 467 16.20 -9.55 3.30
CA ARG A 467 16.97 -9.63 4.55
C ARG A 467 16.08 -10.09 5.70
N SER A 468 16.65 -10.82 6.65
CA SER A 468 15.98 -11.27 7.86
C SER A 468 15.72 -10.15 8.90
N TYR A 469 16.18 -8.96 8.60
CA TYR A 469 16.10 -7.78 9.45
C TYR A 469 15.49 -6.57 8.74
N ILE A 470 14.94 -6.75 7.55
CA ILE A 470 14.24 -5.68 6.80
C ILE A 470 12.79 -6.11 6.53
N GLY A 471 11.88 -5.27 6.95
CA GLY A 471 10.45 -5.32 6.69
C GLY A 471 9.95 -4.02 6.07
N PHE A 472 8.68 -3.68 6.28
CA PHE A 472 8.09 -2.43 5.77
C PHE A 472 6.78 -2.11 6.46
N ARG A 473 6.35 -0.86 6.32
CA ARG A 473 4.97 -0.40 6.58
C ARG A 473 4.44 0.39 5.41
N CYS A 474 3.11 0.48 5.28
CA CYS A 474 2.47 1.22 4.20
C CYS A 474 2.05 2.62 4.66
N VAL A 475 2.02 3.53 3.69
CA VAL A 475 1.39 4.84 3.83
C VAL A 475 0.33 5.06 2.75
N ARG A 476 -0.54 6.04 2.98
CA ARG A 476 -1.51 6.50 1.99
C ARG A 476 -1.64 8.01 2.08
N SER A 477 -1.44 8.71 0.97
CA SER A 477 -1.55 10.17 0.93
C SER A 477 -2.97 10.60 1.29
N LEU A 478 -3.10 11.72 1.99
CA LEU A 478 -4.40 12.28 2.37
C LEU A 478 -5.05 12.93 1.15
N ALA A 479 -6.27 12.51 0.82
CA ALA A 479 -6.99 13.06 -0.33
C ALA A 479 -7.50 14.49 -0.12
N ASN A 480 -7.67 14.92 1.16
CA ASN A 480 -8.17 16.25 1.48
C ASN A 480 -7.70 16.71 2.86
N SER A 481 -7.05 17.86 2.90
CA SER A 481 -6.64 18.55 4.13
C SER A 481 -7.81 19.01 5.02
N ALA A 482 -9.03 19.04 4.50
CA ALA A 482 -10.22 19.46 5.26
C ALA A 482 -10.62 18.49 6.39
N SER A 483 -10.13 17.25 6.38
CA SER A 483 -10.41 16.28 7.45
C SER A 483 -9.81 16.67 8.80
N GLU A 484 -8.82 17.57 8.83
CA GLU A 484 -8.24 18.08 10.08
C GLU A 484 -9.23 18.94 10.89
N LYS A 485 -10.24 19.54 10.26
CA LYS A 485 -11.25 20.40 10.92
C LYS A 485 -12.49 19.65 11.41
N ALA A 486 -12.75 18.44 10.95
CA ALA A 486 -13.99 17.72 11.26
C ALA A 486 -14.08 17.13 12.67
N LYS A 487 -13.01 17.15 13.48
CA LYS A 487 -13.01 16.66 14.88
C LYS A 487 -13.26 17.73 15.95
N LYS A 488 -13.68 18.95 15.56
CA LYS A 488 -14.09 20.01 16.50
C LYS A 488 -15.56 20.35 16.32
N LYS A 489 -16.45 19.38 16.53
CA LYS A 489 -17.86 19.63 16.88
C LYS A 489 -18.37 18.46 17.72
#